data_81d31107b1a1035ed909742bba2dde14
#
_entry.id   81d31107b1a1035ed909742bba2dde14
#
_cell.length_a   1.000
_cell.length_b   1.000
_cell.length_c   1.000
_cell.angle_alpha   90.00
_cell.angle_beta   90.00
_cell.angle_gamma   90.00
#
_symmetry.space_group_name_H-M   'P 1'
#
loop_
_entity.id
_entity.type
_entity.pdbx_description
1 polymer ?
#
loop_
_entity_poly.entity_id
_entity_poly.type
_entity_poly.pdbx_seq_one_letter_code
_entity_poly.pdbx_strand_id
1 'polypeptide(L)'
;GQHSRQNIRDPHAVQQDPATTATVGMALMRSGSDFQSGLYTKELNLALGYLLKTVEASSDNGSKITDITGTQIQRKLGANIDAVMVTQFFTNSLDYLDHNRELKKRVEEALDKCVAKVQNLQQADGRTGGAGWAGVLQSGLANSALEAAQYKGAEVDEKILQKSRDYQNDNFDAETGNADVSAGAGVVLYSVSSSVRASAKKARKVKEEMKRAKDAGDLSAEAEPTVANLQKIGYDRDEAMKANTSYNVYNKAKTIAQDSRTISGFGSNGGEEFLSFLQTGESMVVNQDNDWEKWYDNVSGRL
;
A
#
# COMPACT_ATOMS: atom_id res chain seq x y z
N GLY A 1 7.45 13.64 15.93
CA GLY A 1 7.79 12.79 17.09
C GLY A 1 6.78 11.66 17.25
N GLN A 2 7.21 10.51 17.74
CA GLN A 2 6.33 9.38 18.03
C GLN A 2 5.35 9.72 19.15
N HIS A 3 4.10 9.27 19.01
CA HIS A 3 3.13 9.34 20.09
C HIS A 3 3.44 8.23 21.10
N SER A 4 3.76 8.60 22.33
CA SER A 4 4.00 7.65 23.44
C SER A 4 2.70 7.35 24.17
N ARG A 5 2.40 6.06 24.42
CA ARG A 5 1.31 5.64 25.31
C ARG A 5 1.47 6.12 26.77
N GLN A 6 2.67 6.56 27.12
CA GLN A 6 3.00 7.05 28.48
C GLN A 6 2.68 8.54 28.66
N ASN A 7 1.94 9.15 27.73
CA ASN A 7 1.58 10.57 27.78
C ASN A 7 2.79 11.53 27.90
N ILE A 8 3.91 11.15 27.31
CA ILE A 8 5.12 11.99 27.27
C ILE A 8 4.83 13.20 26.40
N ARG A 9 4.86 14.39 26.98
CA ARG A 9 4.59 15.66 26.31
C ARG A 9 5.83 16.32 25.71
N ASP A 10 7.01 15.89 26.14
CA ASP A 10 8.27 16.41 25.60
C ASP A 10 8.51 15.82 24.20
N PRO A 11 8.50 16.65 23.12
CA PRO A 11 8.73 16.18 21.77
C PRO A 11 10.16 15.64 21.56
N HIS A 12 11.10 15.97 22.46
CA HIS A 12 12.49 15.51 22.38
C HIS A 12 12.72 14.18 23.14
N ALA A 13 11.75 13.72 23.93
CA ALA A 13 11.85 12.47 24.66
C ALA A 13 11.68 11.22 23.79
N VAL A 14 11.27 11.39 22.52
CA VAL A 14 11.06 10.29 21.57
C VAL A 14 11.99 10.48 20.37
N GLN A 15 12.76 9.45 20.08
CA GLN A 15 13.69 9.47 18.96
C GLN A 15 12.94 9.62 17.62
N GLN A 16 13.52 10.41 16.71
CA GLN A 16 13.02 10.47 15.34
C GLN A 16 13.17 9.11 14.68
N ASP A 17 12.16 8.72 13.90
CA ASP A 17 12.21 7.50 13.08
C ASP A 17 11.76 7.78 11.63
N PRO A 18 12.30 7.01 10.67
CA PRO A 18 12.03 7.23 9.27
C PRO A 18 10.55 6.99 8.90
N ALA A 19 9.93 5.93 9.42
CA ALA A 19 8.56 5.58 9.06
C ALA A 19 7.55 6.63 9.50
N THR A 20 7.63 7.12 10.74
CA THR A 20 6.76 8.20 11.23
C THR A 20 7.02 9.50 10.45
N THR A 21 8.30 9.84 10.19
CA THR A 21 8.66 11.03 9.41
C THR A 21 8.09 10.96 8.00
N ALA A 22 8.21 9.83 7.32
CA ALA A 22 7.66 9.62 5.99
C ALA A 22 6.13 9.72 5.98
N THR A 23 5.45 9.08 6.95
CA THR A 23 3.98 9.12 7.07
C THR A 23 3.47 10.55 7.27
N VAL A 24 4.08 11.30 8.20
CA VAL A 24 3.71 12.70 8.44
C VAL A 24 4.00 13.56 7.22
N GLY A 25 5.16 13.39 6.57
CA GLY A 25 5.50 14.11 5.34
C GLY A 25 4.48 13.89 4.23
N MET A 26 4.02 12.66 4.01
CA MET A 26 2.97 12.37 3.03
C MET A 26 1.62 13.02 3.41
N ALA A 27 1.28 13.07 4.68
CA ALA A 27 0.08 13.77 5.15
C ALA A 27 0.16 15.28 4.88
N LEU A 28 1.33 15.89 5.12
CA LEU A 28 1.56 17.32 4.84
C LEU A 28 1.49 17.62 3.32
N MET A 29 2.02 16.74 2.46
CA MET A 29 1.86 16.89 1.00
C MET A 29 0.37 16.81 0.60
N ARG A 30 -0.39 15.86 1.15
CA ARG A 30 -1.83 15.74 0.88
C ARG A 30 -2.65 16.90 1.42
N SER A 31 -2.15 17.63 2.42
CA SER A 31 -2.80 18.86 2.92
C SER A 31 -2.54 20.10 2.04
N GLY A 32 -1.85 19.94 0.90
CA GLY A 32 -1.59 21.00 -0.06
C GLY A 32 -0.28 21.75 0.14
N SER A 33 0.65 21.20 0.93
CA SER A 33 2.02 21.73 1.03
C SER A 33 2.96 20.93 0.13
N ASP A 34 3.97 21.60 -0.43
CA ASP A 34 5.06 20.97 -1.17
C ASP A 34 6.43 21.52 -0.73
N PHE A 35 7.50 21.20 -1.48
CA PHE A 35 8.87 21.62 -1.14
C PHE A 35 9.17 23.08 -1.48
N GLN A 36 8.24 23.78 -2.15
CA GLN A 36 8.38 25.20 -2.54
C GLN A 36 7.33 26.09 -1.86
N SER A 37 6.12 25.55 -1.63
CA SER A 37 4.97 26.33 -1.18
C SER A 37 4.08 25.56 -0.20
N GLY A 38 3.27 26.32 0.54
CA GLY A 38 2.36 25.77 1.52
C GLY A 38 2.77 26.01 2.96
N LEU A 39 1.86 25.72 3.88
CA LEU A 39 2.03 26.02 5.31
C LEU A 39 3.17 25.22 5.95
N TYR A 40 3.46 24.03 5.46
CA TYR A 40 4.40 23.08 6.03
C TYR A 40 5.63 22.82 5.15
N THR A 41 5.96 23.75 4.25
CA THR A 41 7.12 23.62 3.33
C THR A 41 8.44 23.44 4.08
N LYS A 42 8.62 24.14 5.19
CA LYS A 42 9.83 24.01 6.02
C LYS A 42 9.97 22.60 6.61
N GLU A 43 8.89 22.09 7.17
CA GLU A 43 8.83 20.76 7.79
C GLU A 43 9.04 19.66 6.75
N LEU A 44 8.45 19.81 5.55
CA LEU A 44 8.66 18.87 4.44
C LEU A 44 10.11 18.84 3.97
N ASN A 45 10.76 19.99 3.82
CA ASN A 45 12.17 20.05 3.45
C ASN A 45 13.09 19.43 4.53
N LEU A 46 12.78 19.62 5.81
CA LEU A 46 13.49 18.96 6.91
C LEU A 46 13.29 17.45 6.89
N ALA A 47 12.05 16.99 6.65
CA ALA A 47 11.73 15.57 6.54
C ALA A 47 12.47 14.93 5.35
N LEU A 48 12.44 15.55 4.18
CA LEU A 48 13.16 15.07 3.00
C LEU A 48 14.66 14.98 3.25
N GLY A 49 15.26 16.02 3.83
CA GLY A 49 16.69 16.04 4.16
C GLY A 49 17.09 14.96 5.17
N TYR A 50 16.27 14.71 6.18
CA TYR A 50 16.48 13.63 7.15
C TYR A 50 16.39 12.24 6.50
N LEU A 51 15.35 11.99 5.70
CA LEU A 51 15.14 10.69 5.05
C LEU A 51 16.21 10.39 4.01
N LEU A 52 16.62 11.38 3.21
CA LEU A 52 17.75 11.24 2.28
C LEU A 52 19.04 10.84 2.99
N LYS A 53 19.43 11.58 4.03
CA LYS A 53 20.63 11.25 4.82
C LYS A 53 20.56 9.86 5.42
N THR A 54 19.39 9.45 5.91
CA THR A 54 19.18 8.12 6.51
C THR A 54 19.40 7.02 5.48
N VAL A 55 18.81 7.16 4.28
CA VAL A 55 18.92 6.15 3.23
C VAL A 55 20.33 6.12 2.63
N GLU A 56 20.93 7.28 2.37
CA GLU A 56 22.29 7.38 1.85
C GLU A 56 23.33 6.75 2.78
N ALA A 57 23.18 6.95 4.10
CA ALA A 57 24.07 6.36 5.11
C ALA A 57 23.83 4.86 5.33
N SER A 58 22.69 4.31 4.90
CA SER A 58 22.39 2.88 5.08
C SER A 58 23.30 2.00 4.19
N SER A 59 23.56 0.76 4.62
CA SER A 59 24.29 -0.22 3.81
C SER A 59 23.58 -0.46 2.47
N ASP A 60 24.30 -0.72 1.40
CA ASP A 60 23.70 -1.14 0.11
C ASP A 60 23.14 -2.56 0.20
N ASN A 61 23.66 -3.36 1.10
CA ASN A 61 23.19 -4.73 1.34
C ASN A 61 22.10 -4.77 2.42
N GLY A 62 21.22 -5.78 2.29
CA GLY A 62 20.16 -6.04 3.27
C GLY A 62 18.93 -5.17 3.10
N SER A 63 18.04 -5.22 4.09
CA SER A 63 16.69 -4.66 4.02
C SER A 63 16.47 -3.41 4.88
N LYS A 64 17.41 -3.09 5.77
CA LYS A 64 17.26 -1.97 6.71
C LYS A 64 17.78 -0.66 6.12
N ILE A 65 17.10 0.44 6.44
CA ILE A 65 17.57 1.81 6.16
C ILE A 65 18.04 2.53 7.43
N THR A 66 17.80 1.96 8.59
CA THR A 66 18.12 2.56 9.89
C THR A 66 18.41 1.48 10.93
N ASP A 67 19.23 1.83 11.94
CA ASP A 67 19.48 1.01 13.13
C ASP A 67 18.49 1.28 14.27
N ILE A 68 17.58 2.26 14.09
CA ILE A 68 16.52 2.55 15.05
C ILE A 68 15.57 1.35 15.10
N THR A 69 15.31 0.84 16.30
CA THR A 69 14.45 -0.33 16.51
C THR A 69 13.45 -0.10 17.64
N GLY A 70 12.36 -0.89 17.63
CA GLY A 70 11.38 -0.89 18.70
C GLY A 70 10.48 0.35 18.74
N THR A 71 10.40 1.09 17.62
CA THR A 71 9.45 2.19 17.49
C THR A 71 8.01 1.68 17.51
N GLN A 72 7.06 2.55 17.85
CA GLN A 72 5.66 2.14 17.91
C GLN A 72 5.15 1.61 16.56
N ILE A 73 5.51 2.28 15.47
CA ILE A 73 5.11 1.88 14.12
C ILE A 73 5.74 0.53 13.72
N GLN A 74 7.00 0.27 14.09
CA GLN A 74 7.63 -1.04 13.86
C GLN A 74 6.97 -2.18 14.66
N ARG A 75 6.59 -1.93 15.91
CA ARG A 75 5.88 -2.95 16.72
C ARG A 75 4.52 -3.30 16.14
N LYS A 76 3.85 -2.32 15.56
CA LYS A 76 2.50 -2.46 14.99
C LYS A 76 2.51 -3.10 13.61
N LEU A 77 3.30 -2.59 12.71
CA LEU A 77 3.29 -3.00 11.29
C LEU A 77 4.39 -4.01 10.97
N GLY A 78 5.58 -3.83 11.55
CA GLY A 78 6.73 -4.70 11.32
C GLY A 78 8.06 -3.96 11.36
N ALA A 79 9.13 -4.68 11.65
CA ALA A 79 10.47 -4.12 11.87
C ALA A 79 11.07 -3.41 10.63
N ASN A 80 10.51 -3.65 9.44
CA ASN A 80 11.02 -3.13 8.19
C ASN A 80 10.12 -2.06 7.55
N ILE A 81 9.11 -1.59 8.30
CA ILE A 81 8.17 -0.58 7.82
C ILE A 81 8.85 0.73 7.42
N ASP A 82 10.02 1.02 7.97
CA ASP A 82 10.78 2.22 7.64
C ASP A 82 11.13 2.29 6.16
N ALA A 83 11.68 1.22 5.58
CA ALA A 83 11.99 1.16 4.15
C ALA A 83 10.75 1.30 3.29
N VAL A 84 9.64 0.68 3.69
CA VAL A 84 8.36 0.73 2.97
C VAL A 84 7.79 2.14 2.93
N MET A 85 7.70 2.81 4.10
CA MET A 85 7.11 4.15 4.18
C MET A 85 7.99 5.20 3.50
N VAL A 86 9.32 5.06 3.59
CA VAL A 86 10.25 5.97 2.92
C VAL A 86 10.21 5.78 1.40
N THR A 87 10.03 4.55 0.89
CA THR A 87 9.77 4.32 -0.54
C THR A 87 8.53 5.09 -1.01
N GLN A 88 7.42 5.00 -0.28
CA GLN A 88 6.20 5.76 -0.62
C GLN A 88 6.41 7.27 -0.56
N PHE A 89 7.11 7.76 0.46
CA PHE A 89 7.39 9.19 0.59
C PHE A 89 8.23 9.72 -0.58
N PHE A 90 9.34 9.05 -0.93
CA PHE A 90 10.17 9.47 -2.07
C PHE A 90 9.40 9.41 -3.37
N THR A 91 8.64 8.35 -3.60
CA THR A 91 7.78 8.22 -4.79
C THR A 91 6.82 9.40 -4.93
N ASN A 92 6.14 9.77 -3.84
CA ASN A 92 5.20 10.89 -3.81
C ASN A 92 5.91 12.26 -3.95
N SER A 93 7.16 12.36 -3.50
CA SER A 93 7.94 13.60 -3.56
C SER A 93 8.37 13.96 -4.98
N LEU A 94 8.55 12.98 -5.87
CA LEU A 94 9.06 13.21 -7.23
C LEU A 94 8.21 14.20 -8.04
N ASP A 95 6.88 14.22 -7.84
CA ASP A 95 5.98 15.13 -8.56
C ASP A 95 6.19 16.60 -8.23
N TYR A 96 6.85 16.89 -7.13
CA TYR A 96 7.08 18.24 -6.62
C TYR A 96 8.53 18.74 -6.78
N LEU A 97 9.40 17.96 -7.45
CA LEU A 97 10.86 18.24 -7.52
C LEU A 97 11.36 18.65 -8.91
N ASP A 98 10.49 18.83 -9.89
CA ASP A 98 10.88 19.21 -11.27
C ASP A 98 11.65 20.53 -11.34
N HIS A 99 11.46 21.41 -10.37
CA HIS A 99 12.15 22.68 -10.25
C HIS A 99 13.61 22.55 -9.80
N ASN A 100 14.02 21.40 -9.23
CA ASN A 100 15.37 21.14 -8.73
C ASN A 100 15.87 19.77 -9.20
N ARG A 101 16.48 19.75 -10.39
CA ARG A 101 16.96 18.51 -11.03
C ARG A 101 17.98 17.74 -10.20
N GLU A 102 18.85 18.44 -9.48
CA GLU A 102 19.87 17.79 -8.64
C GLU A 102 19.20 17.07 -7.46
N LEU A 103 18.31 17.75 -6.76
CA LEU A 103 17.56 17.15 -5.66
C LEU A 103 16.67 16.01 -6.14
N LYS A 104 16.00 16.16 -7.29
CA LYS A 104 15.17 15.11 -7.89
C LYS A 104 15.98 13.86 -8.17
N LYS A 105 17.15 14.00 -8.84
CA LYS A 105 18.06 12.87 -9.11
C LYS A 105 18.50 12.18 -7.82
N ARG A 106 18.83 12.94 -6.78
CA ARG A 106 19.23 12.39 -5.48
C ARG A 106 18.08 11.60 -4.82
N VAL A 107 16.84 12.07 -4.96
CA VAL A 107 15.64 11.35 -4.49
C VAL A 107 15.41 10.08 -5.31
N GLU A 108 15.59 10.11 -6.63
CA GLU A 108 15.51 8.94 -7.50
C GLU A 108 16.53 7.86 -7.10
N GLU A 109 17.80 8.22 -6.89
CA GLU A 109 18.85 7.29 -6.43
C GLU A 109 18.52 6.68 -5.04
N ALA A 110 18.02 7.50 -4.11
CA ALA A 110 17.58 7.03 -2.81
C ALA A 110 16.32 6.15 -2.89
N LEU A 111 15.40 6.44 -3.81
CA LEU A 111 14.23 5.62 -4.08
C LEU A 111 14.64 4.23 -4.60
N ASP A 112 15.55 4.16 -5.57
CA ASP A 112 16.05 2.89 -6.11
C ASP A 112 16.67 2.02 -5.00
N LYS A 113 17.45 2.65 -4.10
CA LYS A 113 18.01 1.96 -2.94
C LYS A 113 16.91 1.44 -1.99
N CYS A 114 15.87 2.22 -1.74
CA CYS A 114 14.72 1.79 -0.92
C CYS A 114 13.95 0.67 -1.60
N VAL A 115 13.69 0.75 -2.91
CA VAL A 115 13.04 -0.30 -3.70
C VAL A 115 13.78 -1.62 -3.58
N ALA A 116 15.11 -1.62 -3.76
CA ALA A 116 15.93 -2.81 -3.59
C ALA A 116 15.78 -3.41 -2.18
N LYS A 117 15.78 -2.57 -1.14
CA LYS A 117 15.60 -3.02 0.24
C LYS A 117 14.22 -3.61 0.49
N VAL A 118 13.15 -2.99 -0.03
CA VAL A 118 11.77 -3.51 0.09
C VAL A 118 11.65 -4.85 -0.62
N GLN A 119 12.24 -5.01 -1.80
CA GLN A 119 12.26 -6.28 -2.52
C GLN A 119 12.99 -7.39 -1.74
N ASN A 120 14.11 -7.05 -1.08
CA ASN A 120 14.87 -7.97 -0.23
C ASN A 120 14.13 -8.42 1.04
N LEU A 121 13.01 -7.79 1.39
CA LEU A 121 12.16 -8.20 2.52
C LEU A 121 11.26 -9.39 2.20
N GLN A 122 11.03 -9.70 0.93
CA GLN A 122 10.06 -10.71 0.54
C GLN A 122 10.50 -12.11 0.98
N GLN A 123 9.61 -12.78 1.68
CA GLN A 123 9.76 -14.18 2.11
C GLN A 123 9.36 -15.15 1.00
N ALA A 124 9.63 -16.44 1.25
CA ALA A 124 9.33 -17.50 0.29
C ALA A 124 7.84 -17.60 -0.08
N ASP A 125 6.94 -17.23 0.81
CA ASP A 125 5.48 -17.21 0.61
C ASP A 125 4.94 -15.88 0.02
N GLY A 126 5.78 -14.89 -0.23
CA GLY A 126 5.39 -13.59 -0.77
C GLY A 126 5.09 -12.49 0.25
N ARG A 127 4.98 -12.83 1.54
CA ARG A 127 4.82 -11.83 2.61
C ARG A 127 6.09 -11.00 2.80
N THR A 128 5.93 -9.82 3.38
CA THR A 128 7.06 -9.01 3.83
C THR A 128 7.57 -9.50 5.18
N GLY A 129 8.87 -9.76 5.29
CA GLY A 129 9.51 -10.24 6.52
C GLY A 129 9.52 -9.21 7.65
N GLY A 130 9.71 -9.71 8.88
CA GLY A 130 9.76 -8.87 10.08
C GLY A 130 8.38 -8.36 10.51
N ALA A 131 7.34 -9.19 10.40
CA ALA A 131 5.97 -8.85 10.76
C ALA A 131 5.84 -8.30 12.19
N GLY A 132 5.03 -7.26 12.34
CA GLY A 132 4.58 -6.72 13.62
C GLY A 132 3.24 -7.31 14.04
N TRP A 133 2.54 -6.61 14.94
CA TRP A 133 1.22 -7.02 15.42
C TRP A 133 0.18 -7.14 14.30
N ALA A 134 0.21 -6.24 13.32
CA ALA A 134 -0.63 -6.27 12.11
C ALA A 134 0.24 -6.38 10.84
N GLY A 135 1.06 -7.44 10.74
CA GLY A 135 2.05 -7.63 9.68
C GLY A 135 1.49 -7.72 8.28
N VAL A 136 0.21 -8.11 8.12
CA VAL A 136 -0.48 -8.10 6.83
C VAL A 136 -0.52 -6.71 6.23
N LEU A 137 -0.66 -5.66 7.05
CA LEU A 137 -0.63 -4.28 6.59
C LEU A 137 0.76 -3.87 6.07
N GLN A 138 1.85 -4.35 6.71
CA GLN A 138 3.19 -4.12 6.18
C GLN A 138 3.33 -4.69 4.77
N SER A 139 2.84 -5.91 4.54
CA SER A 139 2.88 -6.55 3.22
C SER A 139 2.04 -5.78 2.19
N GLY A 140 0.84 -5.34 2.56
CA GLY A 140 -0.02 -4.51 1.71
C GLY A 140 0.62 -3.16 1.36
N LEU A 141 1.22 -2.49 2.33
CA LEU A 141 1.95 -1.22 2.12
C LEU A 141 3.20 -1.40 1.26
N ALA A 142 3.95 -2.50 1.45
CA ALA A 142 5.12 -2.83 0.63
C ALA A 142 4.74 -3.03 -0.84
N ASN A 143 3.66 -3.79 -1.10
CA ASN A 143 3.13 -3.95 -2.46
C ASN A 143 2.74 -2.60 -3.08
N SER A 144 2.03 -1.76 -2.32
CA SER A 144 1.62 -0.42 -2.78
C SER A 144 2.82 0.49 -3.07
N ALA A 145 3.84 0.44 -2.21
CA ALA A 145 5.07 1.22 -2.38
C ALA A 145 5.83 0.83 -3.66
N LEU A 146 5.99 -0.49 -3.90
CA LEU A 146 6.66 -0.99 -5.10
C LEU A 146 5.87 -0.68 -6.38
N GLU A 147 4.53 -0.84 -6.37
CA GLU A 147 3.69 -0.46 -7.52
C GLU A 147 3.78 1.04 -7.85
N ALA A 148 3.77 1.89 -6.82
CA ALA A 148 3.88 3.32 -7.01
C ALA A 148 5.27 3.72 -7.53
N ALA A 149 6.34 3.11 -6.99
CA ALA A 149 7.70 3.33 -7.45
C ALA A 149 7.89 2.89 -8.91
N GLN A 150 7.36 1.71 -9.28
CA GLN A 150 7.35 1.23 -10.67
C GLN A 150 6.65 2.20 -11.61
N TYR A 151 5.52 2.75 -11.19
CA TYR A 151 4.79 3.76 -11.98
C TYR A 151 5.60 5.04 -12.21
N LYS A 152 6.49 5.39 -11.27
CA LYS A 152 7.43 6.53 -11.38
C LYS A 152 8.73 6.19 -12.11
N GLY A 153 8.88 4.98 -12.62
CA GLY A 153 10.01 4.55 -13.42
C GLY A 153 11.12 3.83 -12.67
N ALA A 154 10.97 3.58 -11.37
CA ALA A 154 11.91 2.74 -10.64
C ALA A 154 11.87 1.29 -11.12
N GLU A 155 13.03 0.61 -11.11
CA GLU A 155 13.16 -0.76 -11.55
C GLU A 155 12.65 -1.72 -10.46
N VAL A 156 11.47 -2.31 -10.68
CA VAL A 156 10.83 -3.27 -9.76
C VAL A 156 10.66 -4.62 -10.45
N ASP A 157 11.09 -5.69 -9.79
CA ASP A 157 10.90 -7.07 -10.29
C ASP A 157 9.41 -7.46 -10.20
N GLU A 158 8.80 -7.64 -11.37
CA GLU A 158 7.38 -8.02 -11.48
C GLU A 158 7.08 -9.37 -10.82
N LYS A 159 8.06 -10.29 -10.71
CA LYS A 159 7.87 -11.56 -10.02
C LYS A 159 7.70 -11.35 -8.51
N ILE A 160 8.42 -10.39 -7.93
CA ILE A 160 8.29 -9.99 -6.52
C ILE A 160 6.91 -9.39 -6.28
N LEU A 161 6.48 -8.46 -7.14
CA LEU A 161 5.14 -7.88 -7.07
C LEU A 161 4.05 -8.93 -7.20
N GLN A 162 4.16 -9.81 -8.19
CA GLN A 162 3.15 -10.86 -8.40
C GLN A 162 3.06 -11.79 -7.20
N LYS A 163 4.19 -12.21 -6.65
CA LYS A 163 4.22 -13.08 -5.47
C LYS A 163 3.63 -12.42 -4.22
N SER A 164 3.86 -11.11 -4.05
CA SER A 164 3.22 -10.31 -2.99
C SER A 164 1.71 -10.23 -3.16
N ARG A 165 1.23 -10.06 -4.39
CA ARG A 165 -0.21 -10.05 -4.71
C ARG A 165 -0.85 -11.41 -4.49
N ASP A 166 -0.18 -12.48 -4.91
CA ASP A 166 -0.66 -13.86 -4.71
C ASP A 166 -0.82 -14.12 -3.21
N TYR A 167 0.19 -13.85 -2.38
CA TYR A 167 0.10 -13.95 -0.92
C TYR A 167 -1.11 -13.19 -0.34
N GLN A 168 -1.34 -11.97 -0.77
CA GLN A 168 -2.45 -11.16 -0.23
C GLN A 168 -3.81 -11.64 -0.72
N ASN A 169 -3.89 -12.17 -1.94
CA ASN A 169 -5.11 -12.79 -2.47
C ASN A 169 -5.42 -14.10 -1.75
N ASP A 170 -4.41 -14.90 -1.44
CA ASP A 170 -4.57 -16.18 -0.73
C ASP A 170 -5.03 -16.00 0.72
N ASN A 171 -4.84 -14.81 1.30
CA ASN A 171 -5.40 -14.47 2.62
C ASN A 171 -6.93 -14.24 2.61
N PHE A 172 -7.56 -14.32 1.44
CA PHE A 172 -8.99 -14.07 1.31
C PHE A 172 -9.67 -15.09 0.36
N ASP A 173 -10.62 -15.84 0.89
CA ASP A 173 -11.45 -16.73 0.11
C ASP A 173 -12.70 -15.98 -0.44
N ALA A 174 -12.70 -15.72 -1.73
CA ALA A 174 -13.80 -15.00 -2.39
C ALA A 174 -15.10 -15.80 -2.48
N GLU A 175 -15.08 -17.14 -2.36
CA GLU A 175 -16.29 -17.97 -2.39
C GLU A 175 -17.03 -17.90 -1.05
N THR A 176 -16.30 -18.10 0.05
CA THR A 176 -16.89 -18.08 1.40
C THR A 176 -16.94 -16.67 2.01
N GLY A 177 -16.11 -15.75 1.54
CA GLY A 177 -15.95 -14.42 2.12
C GLY A 177 -15.10 -14.40 3.40
N ASN A 178 -14.39 -15.49 3.70
CA ASN A 178 -13.53 -15.57 4.86
C ASN A 178 -12.14 -14.98 4.59
N ALA A 179 -11.62 -14.24 5.59
CA ALA A 179 -10.26 -13.74 5.56
C ALA A 179 -9.38 -14.52 6.55
N ASP A 180 -8.14 -14.84 6.15
CA ASP A 180 -7.13 -15.25 7.12
C ASP A 180 -6.69 -14.02 7.93
N VAL A 181 -7.02 -14.04 9.20
CA VAL A 181 -6.74 -12.94 10.13
C VAL A 181 -5.48 -13.16 10.98
N SER A 182 -4.77 -14.26 10.76
CA SER A 182 -3.60 -14.64 11.56
C SER A 182 -2.49 -13.58 11.51
N ALA A 183 -2.21 -13.04 10.33
CA ALA A 183 -1.26 -11.94 10.13
C ALA A 183 -1.87 -10.54 10.35
N GLY A 184 -3.16 -10.47 10.63
CA GLY A 184 -3.94 -9.24 10.86
C GLY A 184 -4.37 -9.06 12.32
N ALA A 185 -3.68 -9.67 13.28
CA ALA A 185 -3.98 -9.59 14.71
C ALA A 185 -5.42 -10.00 15.06
N GLY A 186 -6.04 -10.88 14.30
CA GLY A 186 -7.44 -11.28 14.47
C GLY A 186 -8.46 -10.28 13.89
N VAL A 187 -8.02 -9.22 13.21
CA VAL A 187 -8.89 -8.15 12.70
C VAL A 187 -9.13 -8.33 11.20
N VAL A 188 -10.37 -8.62 10.83
CA VAL A 188 -10.78 -8.85 9.43
C VAL A 188 -10.46 -7.65 8.54
N LEU A 189 -10.68 -6.43 9.01
CA LEU A 189 -10.42 -5.20 8.25
C LEU A 189 -8.99 -5.13 7.69
N TYR A 190 -7.99 -5.55 8.48
CA TYR A 190 -6.59 -5.46 8.06
C TYR A 190 -6.27 -6.42 6.91
N SER A 191 -6.79 -7.64 6.97
CA SER A 191 -6.60 -8.63 5.91
C SER A 191 -7.36 -8.24 4.64
N VAL A 192 -8.65 -7.89 4.76
CA VAL A 192 -9.45 -7.55 3.58
C VAL A 192 -8.96 -6.28 2.87
N SER A 193 -8.51 -5.26 3.59
CA SER A 193 -7.96 -4.04 2.98
C SER A 193 -6.70 -4.33 2.15
N SER A 194 -5.83 -5.21 2.66
CA SER A 194 -4.63 -5.65 1.94
C SER A 194 -4.99 -6.46 0.67
N SER A 195 -5.97 -7.37 0.75
CA SER A 195 -6.45 -8.16 -0.39
C SER A 195 -7.14 -7.28 -1.46
N VAL A 196 -7.96 -6.32 -1.04
CA VAL A 196 -8.56 -5.32 -1.95
C VAL A 196 -7.46 -4.55 -2.69
N ARG A 197 -6.43 -4.10 -1.97
CA ARG A 197 -5.34 -3.32 -2.58
C ARG A 197 -4.52 -4.14 -3.57
N ALA A 198 -4.18 -5.37 -3.24
CA ALA A 198 -3.39 -6.25 -4.10
C ALA A 198 -4.12 -6.62 -5.40
N SER A 199 -5.42 -6.78 -5.35
CA SER A 199 -6.26 -7.19 -6.49
C SER A 199 -6.76 -6.03 -7.36
N ALA A 200 -6.74 -4.78 -6.88
CA ALA A 200 -7.39 -3.63 -7.52
C ALA A 200 -6.94 -3.38 -8.97
N LYS A 201 -5.62 -3.38 -9.23
CA LYS A 201 -5.06 -3.12 -10.57
C LYS A 201 -5.44 -4.21 -11.58
N LYS A 202 -5.35 -5.48 -11.18
CA LYS A 202 -5.72 -6.61 -12.04
C LYS A 202 -7.22 -6.66 -12.27
N ALA A 203 -8.03 -6.43 -11.24
CA ALA A 203 -9.49 -6.37 -11.36
C ALA A 203 -9.94 -5.25 -12.31
N ARG A 204 -9.29 -4.07 -12.26
CA ARG A 204 -9.53 -3.00 -13.23
C ARG A 204 -9.24 -3.44 -14.65
N LYS A 205 -8.07 -4.04 -14.90
CA LYS A 205 -7.69 -4.53 -16.23
C LYS A 205 -8.74 -5.51 -16.75
N VAL A 206 -9.16 -6.47 -15.93
CA VAL A 206 -10.21 -7.44 -16.29
C VAL A 206 -11.52 -6.73 -16.64
N LYS A 207 -11.96 -5.77 -15.83
CA LYS A 207 -13.18 -4.98 -16.09
C LYS A 207 -13.14 -4.26 -17.44
N GLU A 208 -12.01 -3.61 -17.74
CA GLU A 208 -11.82 -2.88 -18.99
C GLU A 208 -11.76 -3.79 -20.23
N GLU A 209 -11.11 -4.95 -20.12
CA GLU A 209 -11.01 -5.92 -21.22
C GLU A 209 -12.33 -6.64 -21.46
N MET A 210 -13.06 -7.02 -20.41
CA MET A 210 -14.40 -7.55 -20.53
C MET A 210 -15.35 -6.55 -21.19
N LYS A 211 -15.27 -5.26 -20.81
CA LYS A 211 -16.08 -4.22 -21.43
C LYS A 211 -15.76 -4.11 -22.93
N ARG A 212 -14.48 -4.04 -23.30
CA ARG A 212 -14.08 -3.98 -24.72
C ARG A 212 -14.59 -5.16 -25.53
N ALA A 213 -14.50 -6.38 -24.97
CA ALA A 213 -14.99 -7.58 -25.64
C ALA A 213 -16.52 -7.60 -25.80
N LYS A 214 -17.27 -7.09 -24.83
CA LYS A 214 -18.71 -6.91 -24.92
C LYS A 214 -19.08 -5.87 -25.99
N ASP A 215 -18.41 -4.74 -25.99
CA ASP A 215 -18.62 -3.66 -26.97
C ASP A 215 -18.28 -4.10 -28.40
N ALA A 216 -17.30 -5.01 -28.57
CA ALA A 216 -16.94 -5.63 -29.85
C ALA A 216 -17.86 -6.77 -30.28
N GLY A 217 -18.71 -7.30 -29.40
CA GLY A 217 -19.59 -8.45 -29.68
C GLY A 217 -18.91 -9.82 -29.51
N ASP A 218 -17.67 -9.86 -29.00
CA ASP A 218 -16.95 -11.12 -28.73
C ASP A 218 -17.54 -11.87 -27.51
N LEU A 219 -18.19 -11.13 -26.61
CA LEU A 219 -18.90 -11.66 -25.45
C LEU A 219 -20.31 -11.08 -25.38
N SER A 220 -21.24 -11.83 -24.76
CA SER A 220 -22.57 -11.30 -24.46
C SER A 220 -22.50 -10.13 -23.47
N ALA A 221 -23.52 -9.25 -23.50
CA ALA A 221 -23.58 -8.09 -22.59
C ALA A 221 -23.55 -8.51 -21.10
N GLU A 222 -24.12 -9.64 -20.75
CA GLU A 222 -24.22 -10.20 -19.41
C GLU A 222 -23.03 -11.10 -19.04
N ALA A 223 -22.04 -11.28 -19.93
CA ALA A 223 -20.92 -12.18 -19.66
C ALA A 223 -20.14 -11.72 -18.42
N GLU A 224 -19.95 -12.65 -17.49
CA GLU A 224 -19.13 -12.45 -16.29
C GLU A 224 -17.67 -12.84 -16.58
N PRO A 225 -16.69 -12.32 -15.83
CA PRO A 225 -15.25 -12.58 -16.05
C PRO A 225 -14.85 -13.97 -15.53
N THR A 226 -15.54 -15.01 -16.00
CA THR A 226 -15.21 -16.41 -15.74
C THR A 226 -13.91 -16.79 -16.46
N VAL A 227 -13.23 -17.85 -16.00
CA VAL A 227 -12.04 -18.39 -16.68
C VAL A 227 -12.32 -18.65 -18.15
N ALA A 228 -13.47 -19.26 -18.47
CA ALA A 228 -13.87 -19.56 -19.84
C ALA A 228 -14.04 -18.30 -20.72
N ASN A 229 -14.67 -17.25 -20.17
CA ASN A 229 -14.84 -16.00 -20.91
C ASN A 229 -13.53 -15.22 -21.07
N LEU A 230 -12.66 -15.26 -20.07
CA LEU A 230 -11.33 -14.66 -20.16
C LEU A 230 -10.47 -15.37 -21.20
N GLN A 231 -10.53 -16.71 -21.30
CA GLN A 231 -9.86 -17.44 -22.38
C GLN A 231 -10.38 -17.08 -23.78
N LYS A 232 -11.70 -16.84 -23.94
CA LYS A 232 -12.26 -16.39 -25.22
C LYS A 232 -11.69 -15.05 -25.69
N ILE A 233 -11.31 -14.17 -24.77
CA ILE A 233 -10.72 -12.87 -25.08
C ILE A 233 -9.20 -12.84 -25.05
N GLY A 234 -8.55 -14.03 -25.07
CA GLY A 234 -7.12 -14.17 -25.34
C GLY A 234 -6.21 -14.45 -24.14
N TYR A 235 -6.78 -14.64 -22.92
CA TYR A 235 -5.97 -15.11 -21.78
C TYR A 235 -5.61 -16.58 -21.95
N ASP A 236 -4.38 -16.96 -21.60
CA ASP A 236 -4.12 -18.37 -21.35
C ASP A 236 -4.86 -18.85 -20.09
N ARG A 237 -4.85 -20.17 -19.82
CA ARG A 237 -5.63 -20.74 -18.72
C ARG A 237 -5.16 -20.25 -17.36
N ASP A 238 -3.85 -20.19 -17.14
CA ASP A 238 -3.28 -19.79 -15.83
C ASP A 238 -3.47 -18.29 -15.59
N GLU A 239 -3.29 -17.49 -16.61
CA GLU A 239 -3.59 -16.06 -16.58
C GLU A 239 -5.08 -15.79 -16.33
N ALA A 240 -5.98 -16.54 -16.98
CA ALA A 240 -7.41 -16.43 -16.79
C ALA A 240 -7.83 -16.80 -15.36
N MET A 241 -7.25 -17.85 -14.78
CA MET A 241 -7.48 -18.23 -13.39
C MET A 241 -7.05 -17.10 -12.43
N LYS A 242 -5.85 -16.58 -12.56
CA LYS A 242 -5.33 -15.48 -11.72
C LYS A 242 -6.15 -14.20 -11.89
N ALA A 243 -6.59 -13.90 -13.11
CA ALA A 243 -7.41 -12.74 -13.41
C ALA A 243 -8.82 -12.86 -12.80
N ASN A 244 -9.44 -14.02 -12.91
CA ASN A 244 -10.72 -14.33 -12.29
C ASN A 244 -10.61 -14.22 -10.74
N THR A 245 -9.60 -14.85 -10.14
CA THR A 245 -9.35 -14.77 -8.69
C THR A 245 -9.23 -13.32 -8.25
N SER A 246 -8.35 -12.53 -8.88
CA SER A 246 -8.15 -11.12 -8.51
C SER A 246 -9.44 -10.29 -8.65
N TYR A 247 -10.24 -10.52 -9.68
CA TYR A 247 -11.52 -9.85 -9.88
C TYR A 247 -12.51 -10.17 -8.75
N ASN A 248 -12.65 -11.45 -8.42
CA ASN A 248 -13.56 -11.92 -7.38
C ASN A 248 -13.10 -11.47 -5.98
N VAL A 249 -11.80 -11.58 -5.68
CA VAL A 249 -11.22 -11.09 -4.42
C VAL A 249 -11.49 -9.60 -4.26
N TYR A 250 -11.20 -8.78 -5.28
CA TYR A 250 -11.44 -7.34 -5.22
C TYR A 250 -12.89 -7.02 -4.84
N ASN A 251 -13.85 -7.56 -5.59
CA ASN A 251 -15.25 -7.22 -5.40
C ASN A 251 -15.80 -7.72 -4.05
N LYS A 252 -15.46 -8.94 -3.67
CA LYS A 252 -15.96 -9.54 -2.42
C LYS A 252 -15.29 -8.91 -1.19
N ALA A 253 -13.97 -8.78 -1.18
CA ALA A 253 -13.24 -8.16 -0.08
C ALA A 253 -13.61 -6.68 0.09
N LYS A 254 -13.80 -5.93 -1.01
CA LYS A 254 -14.33 -4.56 -0.97
C LYS A 254 -15.69 -4.49 -0.27
N THR A 255 -16.60 -5.39 -0.59
CA THR A 255 -17.92 -5.44 0.05
C THR A 255 -17.79 -5.71 1.54
N ILE A 256 -16.91 -6.64 1.94
CA ILE A 256 -16.68 -6.96 3.35
C ILE A 256 -16.00 -5.80 4.07
N ALA A 257 -15.04 -5.11 3.44
CA ALA A 257 -14.40 -3.93 4.04
C ALA A 257 -15.41 -2.81 4.36
N GLN A 258 -16.52 -2.71 3.61
CA GLN A 258 -17.59 -1.73 3.81
C GLN A 258 -18.64 -2.17 4.84
N ASP A 259 -18.62 -3.44 5.26
CA ASP A 259 -19.55 -3.94 6.30
C ASP A 259 -19.32 -3.19 7.62
N SER A 260 -20.41 -2.88 8.32
CA SER A 260 -20.37 -2.05 9.54
C SER A 260 -19.57 -2.66 10.68
N ARG A 261 -19.51 -3.99 10.77
CA ARG A 261 -18.70 -4.70 11.79
C ARG A 261 -17.25 -4.71 11.38
N THR A 262 -16.96 -5.00 10.11
CA THR A 262 -15.60 -5.05 9.57
C THR A 262 -14.91 -3.69 9.65
N ILE A 263 -15.58 -2.62 9.24
CA ILE A 263 -15.02 -1.28 9.22
C ILE A 263 -14.72 -0.72 10.63
N SER A 264 -15.35 -1.28 11.66
CA SER A 264 -15.07 -0.93 13.05
C SER A 264 -13.69 -1.42 13.53
N GLY A 265 -13.04 -2.32 12.78
CA GLY A 265 -11.70 -2.82 13.08
C GLY A 265 -11.58 -3.39 14.48
N PHE A 266 -10.58 -2.94 15.23
CA PHE A 266 -10.38 -3.31 16.63
C PHE A 266 -11.27 -2.48 17.60
N GLY A 267 -12.02 -1.52 17.08
CA GLY A 267 -12.94 -0.69 17.87
C GLY A 267 -12.29 0.49 18.59
N SER A 268 -11.04 0.82 18.27
CA SER A 268 -10.27 1.87 18.98
C SER A 268 -9.75 3.00 18.09
N ASN A 269 -10.14 3.09 16.82
CA ASN A 269 -9.65 4.08 15.87
C ASN A 269 -8.12 4.29 15.96
N GLY A 270 -7.36 3.19 15.86
CA GLY A 270 -5.90 3.22 15.84
C GLY A 270 -5.34 3.55 14.47
N GLY A 271 -4.02 3.72 14.37
CA GLY A 271 -3.35 3.99 13.10
C GLY A 271 -3.53 2.86 12.08
N GLU A 272 -3.74 1.64 12.53
CA GLU A 272 -3.97 0.46 11.70
C GLU A 272 -5.33 0.51 10.98
N GLU A 273 -6.37 0.99 11.64
CA GLU A 273 -7.67 1.23 11.02
C GLU A 273 -7.56 2.31 9.93
N PHE A 274 -6.87 3.43 10.23
CA PHE A 274 -6.67 4.51 9.26
C PHE A 274 -5.87 4.06 8.03
N LEU A 275 -4.84 3.23 8.21
CA LEU A 275 -4.10 2.64 7.10
C LEU A 275 -4.98 1.69 6.27
N SER A 276 -5.85 0.93 6.91
CA SER A 276 -6.80 0.04 6.21
C SER A 276 -7.83 0.84 5.44
N PHE A 277 -8.34 1.93 6.00
CA PHE A 277 -9.25 2.84 5.29
C PHE A 277 -8.56 3.47 4.08
N LEU A 278 -7.32 3.93 4.25
CA LEU A 278 -6.53 4.49 3.16
C LEU A 278 -6.31 3.45 2.04
N GLN A 279 -5.85 2.25 2.37
CA GLN A 279 -5.61 1.19 1.39
C GLN A 279 -6.89 0.83 0.62
N THR A 280 -8.02 0.71 1.30
CA THR A 280 -9.31 0.42 0.66
C THR A 280 -9.72 1.55 -0.27
N GLY A 281 -9.62 2.81 0.17
CA GLY A 281 -9.93 3.98 -0.65
C GLY A 281 -9.02 4.12 -1.88
N GLU A 282 -7.72 3.98 -1.70
CA GLU A 282 -6.74 3.97 -2.81
C GLU A 282 -7.04 2.84 -3.81
N SER A 283 -7.49 1.69 -3.34
CA SER A 283 -7.87 0.57 -4.20
C SER A 283 -9.07 0.89 -5.09
N MET A 284 -10.06 1.60 -4.54
CA MET A 284 -11.22 2.06 -5.31
C MET A 284 -10.81 3.10 -6.37
N VAL A 285 -9.90 4.01 -6.05
CA VAL A 285 -9.35 4.97 -7.01
C VAL A 285 -8.57 4.24 -8.10
N VAL A 286 -7.70 3.29 -7.75
CA VAL A 286 -6.93 2.46 -8.71
C VAL A 286 -7.88 1.67 -9.61
N ASN A 287 -8.95 1.11 -9.08
CA ASN A 287 -9.94 0.35 -9.84
C ASN A 287 -10.92 1.24 -10.63
N GLN A 288 -10.92 2.56 -10.40
CA GLN A 288 -11.97 3.48 -10.91
C GLN A 288 -13.36 3.01 -10.51
N ASP A 289 -13.53 2.75 -9.23
CA ASP A 289 -14.76 2.22 -8.66
C ASP A 289 -15.74 3.35 -8.33
N ASN A 290 -17.00 3.20 -8.75
CA ASN A 290 -18.04 4.18 -8.48
C ASN A 290 -18.45 4.25 -7.00
N ASP A 291 -18.06 3.25 -6.19
CA ASP A 291 -18.32 3.25 -4.74
C ASP A 291 -17.37 4.16 -3.95
N TRP A 292 -16.37 4.79 -4.61
CA TRP A 292 -15.38 5.64 -3.96
C TRP A 292 -16.00 6.76 -3.11
N GLU A 293 -16.95 7.51 -3.65
CA GLU A 293 -17.58 8.64 -2.94
C GLU A 293 -18.32 8.15 -1.69
N LYS A 294 -19.09 7.07 -1.82
CA LYS A 294 -19.79 6.46 -0.69
C LYS A 294 -18.82 5.94 0.39
N TRP A 295 -17.69 5.37 -0.02
CA TRP A 295 -16.64 4.95 0.91
C TRP A 295 -16.06 6.15 1.65
N TYR A 296 -15.71 7.20 0.92
CA TYR A 296 -15.14 8.43 1.48
C TYR A 296 -16.09 9.06 2.52
N ASP A 297 -17.35 9.22 2.21
CA ASP A 297 -18.36 9.77 3.13
C ASP A 297 -18.51 8.93 4.40
N ASN A 298 -18.56 7.60 4.26
CA ASN A 298 -18.67 6.69 5.40
C ASN A 298 -17.43 6.78 6.32
N VAL A 299 -16.23 6.80 5.75
CA VAL A 299 -15.00 6.88 6.52
C VAL A 299 -14.83 8.26 7.16
N SER A 300 -15.06 9.35 6.40
CA SER A 300 -14.94 10.71 6.91
C SER A 300 -15.89 10.99 8.09
N GLY A 301 -17.10 10.42 8.05
CA GLY A 301 -18.05 10.51 9.16
C GLY A 301 -17.65 9.76 10.43
N ARG A 302 -16.63 8.90 10.38
CA ARG A 302 -16.07 8.15 11.54
C ARG A 302 -14.84 8.82 12.15
N LEU A 303 -14.18 9.73 11.40
CA LEU A 303 -13.00 10.47 11.83
C LEU A 303 -13.39 11.73 12.59
#